data_2189abfcb68a8eb3eacaddecef7d35bb
#
_entry.id   2189abfcb68a8eb3eacaddecef7d35bb
#
_cell.length_a   1.000
_cell.length_b   1.000
_cell.length_c   1.000
_cell.angle_alpha   90.00
_cell.angle_beta   90.00
_cell.angle_gamma   90.00
#
_symmetry.space_group_name_H-M   'P 1'
#
loop_
_entity.id
_entity.type
_entity.pdbx_description
1 polymer ?
#
loop_
_entity_poly.entity_id
_entity_poly.type
_entity_poly.pdbx_seq_one_letter_code
_entity_poly.pdbx_strand_id
1 'polypeptide(L)'
;MSSRKTHRAVVIGAGIGGLTAAVELAARGIEVEVLERAPSPGGKMRQLVLDDRPIDSGPTVLTMRWVFEQLFDSVGETFDSQLSLEQAEVLARHSWRGGARLDLFAEVARSADAIGDFAGAKEAARFRAFCDRARATYETLEGPFIKAREPTPLSLTRKAGIKGLGDLWRISPFTTLWSALGGYFKDPRLRQLFGRYATYCGSSPFEAPATLMLVAHVEQEGVWLVEGGMHALARTLEACAKRKGAAFRYGSDVREILVEHSASRGVVLANGERIEADIVLANADVSAIAAGKFGASVAVATPPVAPKSRSLSAVTFSMLAKTDGFPLTRHNVFFSTNYRREFDEIFGAKRIPTNPTIYVCAQDRGAVWRQSNDNAVSPERLFFLINAPAVGDMRTFGTEEIERCRDHILDLSQRAGLILEPTATAITTPQDFNGLFPGTGGALYGQASHGWNASFTRPTARTKIPGLYLAGGSAHPGPGVPMAAMSGRLAAASILEDLTSATPSPRVATSGGMSMA
;
A
#
# COMPACT_ATOMS: atom_id res chain seq x y z
N MET A 1 -42.32 17.28 8.23
CA MET A 1 -40.98 16.95 7.72
C MET A 1 -40.41 15.83 8.56
N SER A 2 -40.38 14.60 8.06
CA SER A 2 -39.74 13.49 8.75
C SER A 2 -38.26 13.78 8.89
N SER A 3 -37.73 13.88 10.09
CA SER A 3 -36.31 14.06 10.36
C SER A 3 -35.61 12.82 9.76
N ARG A 4 -34.82 13.04 8.70
CA ARG A 4 -33.97 11.99 8.11
C ARG A 4 -33.02 11.55 9.23
N LYS A 5 -33.12 10.30 9.67
CA LYS A 5 -32.22 9.73 10.69
C LYS A 5 -30.77 9.91 10.17
N THR A 6 -29.98 10.71 10.86
CA THR A 6 -28.55 10.84 10.57
C THR A 6 -27.87 9.55 11.06
N HIS A 7 -27.23 8.82 10.15
CA HIS A 7 -26.46 7.62 10.53
C HIS A 7 -25.13 8.03 11.14
N ARG A 8 -24.70 7.31 12.16
CA ARG A 8 -23.41 7.49 12.81
C ARG A 8 -22.45 6.37 12.42
N ALA A 9 -21.25 6.75 11.96
CA ALA A 9 -20.18 5.84 11.58
C ALA A 9 -18.94 6.06 12.44
N VAL A 10 -18.40 4.99 12.99
CA VAL A 10 -17.09 4.96 13.63
C VAL A 10 -16.10 4.34 12.66
N VAL A 11 -15.00 5.04 12.41
CA VAL A 11 -13.85 4.54 11.60
C VAL A 11 -12.70 4.22 12.54
N ILE A 12 -12.30 2.97 12.60
CA ILE A 12 -11.17 2.50 13.42
C ILE A 12 -9.88 2.64 12.61
N GLY A 13 -9.03 3.58 13.00
CA GLY A 13 -7.72 3.84 12.39
C GLY A 13 -7.73 4.92 11.31
N ALA A 14 -6.87 5.93 11.49
CA ALA A 14 -6.63 7.02 10.55
C ALA A 14 -5.53 6.69 9.51
N GLY A 15 -5.42 5.43 9.08
CA GLY A 15 -4.64 5.05 7.89
C GLY A 15 -5.34 5.48 6.61
N ILE A 16 -4.66 5.40 5.47
CA ILE A 16 -5.15 5.93 4.18
C ILE A 16 -6.56 5.41 3.82
N GLY A 17 -6.85 4.13 4.01
CA GLY A 17 -8.19 3.59 3.75
C GLY A 17 -9.27 4.20 4.63
N GLY A 18 -8.99 4.37 5.94
CA GLY A 18 -9.91 5.00 6.88
C GLY A 18 -10.14 6.48 6.59
N LEU A 19 -9.05 7.22 6.32
CA LEU A 19 -9.11 8.64 5.93
C LEU A 19 -9.94 8.84 4.67
N THR A 20 -9.71 8.04 3.64
CA THR A 20 -10.45 8.11 2.36
C THR A 20 -11.93 7.81 2.55
N ALA A 21 -12.26 6.77 3.33
CA ALA A 21 -13.65 6.45 3.65
C ALA A 21 -14.31 7.57 4.48
N ALA A 22 -13.59 8.17 5.42
CA ALA A 22 -14.10 9.28 6.24
C ALA A 22 -14.44 10.50 5.36
N VAL A 23 -13.58 10.85 4.38
CA VAL A 23 -13.86 11.93 3.41
C VAL A 23 -15.17 11.63 2.65
N GLU A 24 -15.29 10.43 2.09
CA GLU A 24 -16.44 10.05 1.26
C GLU A 24 -17.76 9.99 2.07
N LEU A 25 -17.72 9.43 3.29
CA LEU A 25 -18.91 9.29 4.13
C LEU A 25 -19.38 10.63 4.70
N ALA A 26 -18.45 11.43 5.24
CA ALA A 26 -18.78 12.75 5.79
C ALA A 26 -19.34 13.69 4.72
N ALA A 27 -18.77 13.70 3.51
CA ALA A 27 -19.27 14.52 2.41
C ALA A 27 -20.70 14.14 1.98
N ARG A 28 -21.19 12.95 2.37
CA ARG A 28 -22.57 12.48 2.10
C ARG A 28 -23.50 12.60 3.29
N GLY A 29 -23.07 13.35 4.33
CA GLY A 29 -23.90 13.67 5.49
C GLY A 29 -24.00 12.57 6.54
N ILE A 30 -23.09 11.59 6.52
CA ILE A 30 -22.92 10.63 7.61
C ILE A 30 -22.14 11.31 8.73
N GLU A 31 -22.57 11.17 9.98
CA GLU A 31 -21.81 11.60 11.15
C GLU A 31 -20.62 10.63 11.33
N VAL A 32 -19.40 11.11 11.07
CA VAL A 32 -18.19 10.27 11.08
C VAL A 32 -17.30 10.65 12.24
N GLU A 33 -16.94 9.64 13.06
CA GLU A 33 -15.91 9.77 14.08
C GLU A 33 -14.77 8.79 13.80
N VAL A 34 -13.54 9.33 13.60
CA VAL A 34 -12.33 8.54 13.36
C VAL A 34 -11.55 8.39 14.66
N LEU A 35 -11.33 7.14 15.06
CA LEU A 35 -10.60 6.76 16.28
C LEU A 35 -9.23 6.23 15.90
N GLU A 36 -8.17 6.92 16.29
CA GLU A 36 -6.78 6.56 16.00
C GLU A 36 -5.99 6.43 17.30
N ARG A 37 -5.29 5.31 17.48
CA ARG A 37 -4.47 5.08 18.68
C ARG A 37 -3.16 5.86 18.68
N ALA A 38 -2.62 6.19 17.50
CA ALA A 38 -1.43 7.02 17.35
C ALA A 38 -1.75 8.51 17.61
N PRO A 39 -0.73 9.35 17.85
CA PRO A 39 -0.94 10.80 18.02
C PRO A 39 -1.16 11.55 16.71
N SER A 40 -1.07 10.89 15.56
CA SER A 40 -1.17 11.50 14.22
C SER A 40 -1.79 10.54 13.20
N PRO A 41 -2.34 11.07 12.08
CA PRO A 41 -2.87 10.23 11.01
C PRO A 41 -1.75 9.57 10.20
N GLY A 42 -2.13 8.64 9.31
CA GLY A 42 -1.27 8.06 8.29
C GLY A 42 -1.07 6.55 8.44
N GLY A 43 -1.14 6.00 9.63
CA GLY A 43 -0.91 4.58 9.87
C GLY A 43 0.48 4.14 9.37
N LYS A 44 0.55 3.34 8.29
CA LYS A 44 1.84 2.94 7.69
C LYS A 44 2.58 4.09 6.99
N MET A 45 1.91 5.18 6.62
CA MET A 45 2.52 6.43 6.14
C MET A 45 2.94 7.32 7.31
N ARG A 46 3.83 6.81 8.14
CA ARG A 46 4.29 7.47 9.36
C ARG A 46 5.56 8.29 9.13
N GLN A 47 5.79 9.26 10.01
CA GLN A 47 7.05 9.97 10.14
C GLN A 47 7.72 9.63 11.48
N LEU A 48 9.05 9.62 11.48
CA LEU A 48 9.88 9.68 12.69
C LEU A 48 10.57 11.04 12.74
N VAL A 49 10.89 11.50 13.92
CA VAL A 49 11.66 12.74 14.12
C VAL A 49 13.05 12.36 14.64
N LEU A 50 14.09 12.77 13.92
CA LEU A 50 15.50 12.64 14.32
C LEU A 50 16.11 14.04 14.31
N ASP A 51 16.68 14.47 15.42
CA ASP A 51 17.28 15.79 15.59
C ASP A 51 16.36 16.91 15.02
N ASP A 52 15.10 16.93 15.47
CA ASP A 52 14.02 17.84 15.04
C ASP A 52 13.67 17.81 13.54
N ARG A 53 14.19 16.85 12.79
CA ARG A 53 13.90 16.68 11.36
C ARG A 53 12.94 15.52 11.12
N PRO A 54 11.77 15.76 10.50
CA PRO A 54 10.83 14.70 10.17
C PRO A 54 11.35 13.86 8.99
N ILE A 55 11.35 12.54 9.16
CA ILE A 55 11.73 11.55 8.14
C ILE A 55 10.55 10.64 7.87
N ASP A 56 10.09 10.57 6.62
CA ASP A 56 9.09 9.58 6.23
C ASP A 56 9.65 8.16 6.40
N SER A 57 8.95 7.35 7.19
CA SER A 57 9.41 6.02 7.61
C SER A 57 8.39 4.93 7.26
N GLY A 58 7.80 5.07 6.08
CA GLY A 58 6.78 4.18 5.52
C GLY A 58 6.89 4.10 4.00
N PRO A 59 5.76 4.04 3.26
CA PRO A 59 5.74 4.13 1.81
C PRO A 59 6.39 5.42 1.32
N THR A 60 7.18 5.31 0.26
CA THR A 60 7.99 6.43 -0.26
C THR A 60 7.59 6.86 -1.67
N VAL A 61 6.66 6.12 -2.29
CA VAL A 61 6.27 6.29 -3.70
C VAL A 61 4.77 6.58 -3.79
N LEU A 62 4.41 7.68 -4.45
CA LEU A 62 3.04 7.98 -4.85
C LEU A 62 2.86 7.66 -6.33
N THR A 63 1.94 6.76 -6.63
CA THR A 63 1.52 6.37 -7.98
C THR A 63 0.00 6.44 -8.09
N MET A 64 -0.56 6.15 -9.28
CA MET A 64 -2.02 6.12 -9.50
C MET A 64 -2.71 7.37 -8.93
N ARG A 65 -2.17 8.52 -9.22
CA ARG A 65 -2.64 9.83 -8.77
C ARG A 65 -4.15 10.02 -9.00
N TRP A 66 -4.67 9.45 -10.08
CA TRP A 66 -6.09 9.50 -10.44
C TRP A 66 -7.04 9.00 -9.32
N VAL A 67 -6.55 8.11 -8.41
CA VAL A 67 -7.37 7.63 -7.27
C VAL A 67 -7.71 8.78 -6.34
N PHE A 68 -6.74 9.66 -6.08
CA PHE A 68 -6.90 10.84 -5.22
C PHE A 68 -7.62 11.97 -5.94
N GLU A 69 -7.32 12.22 -7.22
CA GLU A 69 -8.07 13.17 -8.05
C GLU A 69 -9.55 12.85 -8.03
N GLN A 70 -9.94 11.62 -8.35
CA GLN A 70 -11.34 11.20 -8.31
C GLN A 70 -11.97 11.28 -6.91
N LEU A 71 -11.19 11.07 -5.84
CA LEU A 71 -11.67 11.23 -4.48
C LEU A 71 -12.04 12.69 -4.21
N PHE A 72 -11.11 13.62 -4.47
CA PHE A 72 -11.33 15.05 -4.24
C PHE A 72 -12.44 15.61 -5.13
N ASP A 73 -12.47 15.24 -6.41
CA ASP A 73 -13.56 15.60 -7.33
C ASP A 73 -14.93 15.14 -6.82
N SER A 74 -15.01 13.91 -6.26
CA SER A 74 -16.26 13.34 -5.74
C SER A 74 -16.86 14.11 -4.55
N VAL A 75 -16.06 14.96 -3.93
CA VAL A 75 -16.46 15.81 -2.79
C VAL A 75 -16.39 17.30 -3.11
N GLY A 76 -16.24 17.65 -4.38
CA GLY A 76 -16.26 19.04 -4.86
C GLY A 76 -14.99 19.83 -4.54
N GLU A 77 -13.85 19.16 -4.44
CA GLU A 77 -12.52 19.77 -4.24
C GLU A 77 -11.56 19.33 -5.35
N THR A 78 -10.48 20.06 -5.57
CA THR A 78 -9.44 19.72 -6.55
C THR A 78 -8.19 19.25 -5.82
N PHE A 79 -7.66 18.10 -6.20
CA PHE A 79 -6.49 17.50 -5.52
C PHE A 79 -5.25 18.39 -5.60
N ASP A 80 -4.97 18.99 -6.77
CA ASP A 80 -3.82 19.87 -7.00
C ASP A 80 -3.84 21.16 -6.17
N SER A 81 -5.01 21.61 -5.73
CA SER A 81 -5.12 22.75 -4.84
C SER A 81 -4.78 22.41 -3.37
N GLN A 82 -4.70 21.13 -3.03
CA GLN A 82 -4.52 20.65 -1.66
C GLN A 82 -3.10 20.16 -1.38
N LEU A 83 -2.37 19.72 -2.42
CA LEU A 83 -1.08 19.09 -2.27
C LEU A 83 -0.22 19.33 -3.51
N SER A 84 0.97 19.88 -3.30
CA SER A 84 1.94 20.10 -4.38
C SER A 84 2.64 18.79 -4.73
N LEU A 85 2.59 18.45 -6.00
CA LEU A 85 3.17 17.21 -6.54
C LEU A 85 4.09 17.52 -7.72
N GLU A 86 5.20 16.82 -7.79
CA GLU A 86 6.12 16.87 -8.92
C GLU A 86 6.35 15.45 -9.47
N GLN A 87 6.26 15.29 -10.78
CA GLN A 87 6.54 14.00 -11.40
C GLN A 87 8.04 13.71 -11.40
N ALA A 88 8.43 12.55 -10.89
CA ALA A 88 9.81 12.11 -10.90
C ALA A 88 10.28 11.83 -12.32
N GLU A 89 11.35 12.47 -12.76
CA GLU A 89 12.00 12.20 -14.05
C GLU A 89 12.69 10.82 -14.03
N VAL A 90 13.47 10.56 -12.98
CA VAL A 90 14.11 9.26 -12.71
C VAL A 90 13.26 8.49 -11.72
N LEU A 91 12.67 7.38 -12.17
CA LEU A 91 11.83 6.52 -11.33
C LEU A 91 12.66 5.84 -10.23
N ALA A 92 13.80 5.28 -10.62
CA ALA A 92 14.76 4.71 -9.67
C ALA A 92 16.13 4.50 -10.33
N ARG A 93 17.19 4.61 -9.53
CA ARG A 93 18.55 4.23 -9.88
C ARG A 93 18.88 2.87 -9.31
N HIS A 94 19.37 1.99 -10.16
CA HIS A 94 19.69 0.61 -9.81
C HIS A 94 21.18 0.38 -9.89
N SER A 95 21.73 -0.33 -8.91
CA SER A 95 23.16 -0.64 -8.84
C SER A 95 23.39 -2.11 -8.53
N TRP A 96 24.36 -2.71 -9.20
CA TRP A 96 24.81 -4.09 -8.99
C TRP A 96 26.28 -4.10 -8.59
N ARG A 97 26.69 -5.21 -8.00
CA ARG A 97 28.09 -5.44 -7.65
C ARG A 97 28.95 -5.29 -8.92
N GLY A 98 30.11 -4.63 -8.77
CA GLY A 98 31.01 -4.35 -9.89
C GLY A 98 30.76 -3.02 -10.60
N GLY A 99 29.92 -2.14 -10.02
CA GLY A 99 29.72 -0.77 -10.50
C GLY A 99 28.70 -0.62 -11.64
N ALA A 100 28.07 -1.71 -12.08
CA ALA A 100 27.02 -1.64 -13.09
C ALA A 100 25.82 -0.84 -12.53
N ARG A 101 25.33 0.15 -13.31
CA ARG A 101 24.28 1.07 -12.91
C ARG A 101 23.29 1.29 -14.04
N LEU A 102 22.00 1.38 -13.71
CA LEU A 102 20.93 1.63 -14.66
C LEU A 102 19.86 2.52 -14.02
N ASP A 103 19.49 3.59 -14.69
CA ASP A 103 18.35 4.44 -14.33
C ASP A 103 17.13 4.03 -15.15
N LEU A 104 15.98 3.92 -14.48
CA LEU A 104 14.70 3.91 -15.14
C LEU A 104 14.09 5.31 -15.08
N PHE A 105 13.52 5.73 -16.19
CA PHE A 105 12.89 7.03 -16.36
C PHE A 105 11.37 6.89 -16.50
N ALA A 106 10.65 7.95 -16.20
CA ALA A 106 9.20 8.02 -16.44
C ALA A 106 8.89 7.80 -17.93
N GLU A 107 9.72 8.35 -18.82
CA GLU A 107 9.60 8.15 -20.25
C GLU A 107 10.15 6.77 -20.68
N VAL A 108 9.27 5.95 -21.26
CA VAL A 108 9.63 4.58 -21.70
C VAL A 108 10.76 4.58 -22.75
N ALA A 109 10.77 5.57 -23.66
CA ALA A 109 11.82 5.66 -24.67
C ALA A 109 13.20 5.84 -24.04
N ARG A 110 13.34 6.77 -23.09
CA ARG A 110 14.61 7.01 -22.37
C ARG A 110 15.06 5.79 -21.55
N SER A 111 14.11 5.09 -20.91
CA SER A 111 14.41 3.84 -20.22
C SER A 111 14.88 2.75 -21.17
N ALA A 112 14.29 2.67 -22.37
CA ALA A 112 14.70 1.72 -23.39
C ALA A 112 16.10 2.02 -23.93
N ASP A 113 16.44 3.30 -24.13
CA ASP A 113 17.77 3.72 -24.57
C ASP A 113 18.82 3.42 -23.49
N ALA A 114 18.54 3.75 -22.21
CA ALA A 114 19.41 3.39 -21.09
C ALA A 114 19.62 1.86 -20.95
N ILE A 115 18.58 1.06 -21.18
CA ILE A 115 18.68 -0.41 -21.22
C ILE A 115 19.50 -0.86 -22.45
N GLY A 116 19.35 -0.17 -23.58
CA GLY A 116 20.15 -0.43 -24.79
C GLY A 116 21.64 -0.24 -24.55
N ASP A 117 22.02 0.83 -23.89
CA ASP A 117 23.42 1.11 -23.50
C ASP A 117 23.93 0.12 -22.44
N PHE A 118 23.07 -0.28 -21.52
CA PHE A 118 23.40 -1.17 -20.41
C PHE A 118 23.54 -2.65 -20.82
N ALA A 119 22.63 -3.15 -21.68
CA ALA A 119 22.49 -4.58 -21.99
C ALA A 119 22.32 -4.89 -23.48
N GLY A 120 22.34 -3.88 -24.34
CA GLY A 120 22.27 -4.00 -25.78
C GLY A 120 20.86 -3.81 -26.36
N ALA A 121 20.80 -3.44 -27.65
CA ALA A 121 19.58 -3.07 -28.37
C ALA A 121 18.47 -4.16 -28.34
N LYS A 122 18.86 -5.44 -28.26
CA LYS A 122 17.89 -6.54 -28.15
C LYS A 122 17.14 -6.51 -26.82
N GLU A 123 17.80 -6.14 -25.73
CA GLU A 123 17.14 -6.00 -24.43
C GLU A 123 16.25 -4.75 -24.39
N ALA A 124 16.65 -3.65 -25.04
CA ALA A 124 15.80 -2.48 -25.22
C ALA A 124 14.49 -2.79 -25.96
N ALA A 125 14.57 -3.55 -27.06
CA ALA A 125 13.36 -4.00 -27.78
C ALA A 125 12.45 -4.90 -26.91
N ARG A 126 13.05 -5.81 -26.13
CA ARG A 126 12.33 -6.67 -25.18
C ARG A 126 11.68 -5.88 -24.05
N PHE A 127 12.34 -4.83 -23.58
CA PHE A 127 11.78 -3.93 -22.59
C PHE A 127 10.51 -3.23 -23.12
N ARG A 128 10.51 -2.73 -24.36
CA ARG A 128 9.31 -2.14 -24.96
C ARG A 128 8.16 -3.16 -25.01
N ALA A 129 8.42 -4.39 -25.47
CA ALA A 129 7.43 -5.45 -25.49
C ALA A 129 6.91 -5.81 -24.08
N PHE A 130 7.78 -5.77 -23.06
CA PHE A 130 7.40 -5.95 -21.67
C PHE A 130 6.49 -4.82 -21.18
N CYS A 131 6.78 -3.55 -21.51
CA CYS A 131 5.93 -2.39 -21.17
C CYS A 131 4.54 -2.49 -21.79
N ASP A 132 4.44 -2.87 -23.09
CA ASP A 132 3.16 -3.07 -23.76
C ASP A 132 2.35 -4.17 -23.07
N ARG A 133 3.02 -5.23 -22.63
CA ARG A 133 2.37 -6.31 -21.89
C ARG A 133 1.91 -5.87 -20.51
N ALA A 134 2.72 -5.10 -19.79
CA ALA A 134 2.39 -4.57 -18.47
C ALA A 134 1.16 -3.66 -18.54
N ARG A 135 1.10 -2.80 -19.57
CA ARG A 135 -0.05 -1.94 -19.87
C ARG A 135 -1.31 -2.76 -20.14
N ALA A 136 -1.26 -3.70 -21.08
CA ALA A 136 -2.40 -4.54 -21.40
C ALA A 136 -2.91 -5.33 -20.19
N THR A 137 -2.00 -5.77 -19.30
CA THR A 137 -2.37 -6.45 -18.05
C THR A 137 -3.10 -5.49 -17.10
N TYR A 138 -2.63 -4.25 -16.95
CA TYR A 138 -3.28 -3.24 -16.13
C TYR A 138 -4.69 -2.91 -16.65
N GLU A 139 -4.82 -2.58 -17.94
CA GLU A 139 -6.10 -2.26 -18.59
C GLU A 139 -7.12 -3.41 -18.45
N THR A 140 -6.66 -4.66 -18.55
CA THR A 140 -7.51 -5.85 -18.36
C THR A 140 -8.03 -5.97 -16.92
N LEU A 141 -7.24 -5.55 -15.91
CA LEU A 141 -7.56 -5.76 -14.50
C LEU A 141 -8.12 -4.52 -13.80
N GLU A 142 -7.93 -3.32 -14.33
CA GLU A 142 -8.32 -2.08 -13.67
C GLU A 142 -9.82 -2.05 -13.34
N GLY A 143 -10.68 -2.20 -14.33
CA GLY A 143 -12.14 -2.15 -14.16
C GLY A 143 -12.71 -3.35 -13.39
N PRO A 144 -12.46 -4.58 -13.86
CA PRO A 144 -13.11 -5.76 -13.27
C PRO A 144 -12.49 -6.25 -11.97
N PHE A 145 -11.28 -5.81 -11.62
CA PHE A 145 -10.61 -6.18 -10.37
C PHE A 145 -10.36 -4.97 -9.46
N ILE A 146 -9.54 -3.99 -9.87
CA ILE A 146 -9.11 -2.88 -8.99
C ILE A 146 -10.30 -2.02 -8.56
N LYS A 147 -11.19 -1.67 -9.48
CA LYS A 147 -12.36 -0.82 -9.25
C LYS A 147 -13.62 -1.61 -8.84
N ALA A 148 -13.57 -2.94 -8.83
CA ALA A 148 -14.72 -3.76 -8.47
C ALA A 148 -14.84 -3.90 -6.96
N ARG A 149 -16.07 -3.83 -6.42
CA ARG A 149 -16.34 -4.02 -4.98
C ARG A 149 -16.15 -5.45 -4.52
N GLU A 150 -16.59 -6.41 -5.34
CA GLU A 150 -16.57 -7.84 -5.03
C GLU A 150 -16.07 -8.63 -6.26
N PRO A 151 -14.75 -8.58 -6.56
CA PRO A 151 -14.21 -9.31 -7.68
C PRO A 151 -14.17 -10.80 -7.39
N THR A 152 -14.62 -11.59 -8.34
CA THR A 152 -14.48 -13.05 -8.34
C THR A 152 -13.88 -13.50 -9.66
N PRO A 153 -13.21 -14.67 -9.73
CA PRO A 153 -12.74 -15.19 -11.01
C PRO A 153 -13.87 -15.30 -12.04
N LEU A 154 -15.09 -15.65 -11.60
CA LEU A 154 -16.26 -15.73 -12.49
C LEU A 154 -16.74 -14.34 -12.95
N SER A 155 -16.69 -13.33 -12.07
CA SER A 155 -17.07 -11.95 -12.48
C SER A 155 -16.09 -11.35 -13.48
N LEU A 156 -14.81 -11.71 -13.40
CA LEU A 156 -13.81 -11.33 -14.40
C LEU A 156 -14.14 -11.91 -15.78
N THR A 157 -14.41 -13.22 -15.85
CA THR A 157 -14.74 -13.88 -17.12
C THR A 157 -16.04 -13.35 -17.71
N ARG A 158 -17.05 -13.09 -16.89
CA ARG A 158 -18.35 -12.58 -17.32
C ARG A 158 -18.29 -11.14 -17.81
N LYS A 159 -17.53 -10.25 -17.14
CA LYS A 159 -17.36 -8.85 -17.55
C LYS A 159 -16.45 -8.71 -18.79
N ALA A 160 -15.49 -9.61 -18.93
CA ALA A 160 -14.57 -9.64 -20.06
C ALA A 160 -15.28 -10.03 -21.39
N GLY A 161 -16.40 -10.77 -21.34
CA GLY A 161 -17.06 -11.29 -22.52
C GLY A 161 -16.19 -12.27 -23.32
N ILE A 162 -16.66 -12.67 -24.52
CA ILE A 162 -15.93 -13.66 -25.36
C ILE A 162 -14.54 -13.13 -25.80
N LYS A 163 -14.42 -11.81 -26.10
CA LYS A 163 -13.14 -11.17 -26.45
C LYS A 163 -12.20 -11.11 -25.25
N GLY A 164 -12.70 -10.80 -24.06
CA GLY A 164 -11.89 -10.70 -22.85
C GLY A 164 -11.44 -12.04 -22.27
N LEU A 165 -12.05 -13.18 -22.62
CA LEU A 165 -11.51 -14.50 -22.28
C LEU A 165 -10.12 -14.69 -22.88
N GLY A 166 -9.89 -14.24 -24.13
CA GLY A 166 -8.56 -14.25 -24.75
C GLY A 166 -7.56 -13.39 -24.00
N ASP A 167 -7.98 -12.21 -23.50
CA ASP A 167 -7.12 -11.30 -22.76
C ASP A 167 -6.79 -11.83 -21.37
N LEU A 168 -7.75 -12.48 -20.67
CA LEU A 168 -7.50 -13.17 -19.40
C LEU A 168 -6.49 -14.34 -19.54
N TRP A 169 -6.53 -15.09 -20.64
CA TRP A 169 -5.52 -16.10 -20.94
C TRP A 169 -4.16 -15.46 -21.27
N ARG A 170 -4.16 -14.37 -21.99
CA ARG A 170 -2.95 -13.62 -22.34
C ARG A 170 -2.21 -13.08 -21.10
N ILE A 171 -2.88 -12.64 -20.03
CA ILE A 171 -2.20 -12.16 -18.81
C ILE A 171 -1.45 -13.24 -18.03
N SER A 172 -1.50 -14.50 -18.49
CA SER A 172 -0.73 -15.65 -17.93
C SER A 172 -0.84 -15.79 -16.41
N PRO A 173 -2.07 -15.89 -15.84
CA PRO A 173 -2.27 -15.83 -14.39
C PRO A 173 -1.64 -17.01 -13.64
N PHE A 174 -1.41 -18.12 -14.31
CA PHE A 174 -0.84 -19.36 -13.72
C PHE A 174 0.70 -19.42 -13.77
N THR A 175 1.33 -18.43 -14.41
CA THR A 175 2.79 -18.36 -14.53
C THR A 175 3.34 -17.44 -13.46
N THR A 176 4.47 -17.77 -12.82
CA THR A 176 5.12 -16.86 -11.88
C THR A 176 5.73 -15.67 -12.60
N LEU A 177 5.83 -14.53 -11.89
CA LEU A 177 6.47 -13.31 -12.44
C LEU A 177 7.89 -13.62 -12.91
N TRP A 178 8.67 -14.35 -12.10
CA TRP A 178 10.04 -14.72 -12.46
C TRP A 178 10.14 -15.55 -13.73
N SER A 179 9.23 -16.50 -13.92
CA SER A 179 9.18 -17.31 -15.14
C SER A 179 8.80 -16.47 -16.36
N ALA A 180 7.79 -15.62 -16.25
CA ALA A 180 7.35 -14.74 -17.32
C ALA A 180 8.46 -13.76 -17.74
N LEU A 181 9.17 -13.15 -16.77
CA LEU A 181 10.30 -12.25 -17.04
C LEU A 181 11.44 -12.95 -17.79
N GLY A 182 11.67 -14.24 -17.58
CA GLY A 182 12.64 -15.02 -18.35
C GLY A 182 12.31 -15.17 -19.84
N GLY A 183 11.03 -14.98 -20.22
CA GLY A 183 10.58 -14.89 -21.61
C GLY A 183 10.96 -13.54 -22.26
N TYR A 184 10.96 -12.46 -21.48
CA TYR A 184 11.35 -11.12 -21.96
C TYR A 184 12.85 -10.88 -21.87
N PHE A 185 13.46 -11.03 -20.71
CA PHE A 185 14.85 -10.59 -20.48
C PHE A 185 15.81 -11.77 -20.43
N LYS A 186 16.91 -11.66 -21.19
CA LYS A 186 18.04 -12.62 -21.16
C LYS A 186 19.12 -12.14 -20.18
N ASP A 187 19.29 -10.81 -20.02
CA ASP A 187 20.17 -10.27 -19.01
C ASP A 187 19.60 -10.55 -17.60
N PRO A 188 20.33 -11.24 -16.73
CA PRO A 188 19.84 -11.60 -15.39
C PRO A 188 19.62 -10.38 -14.50
N ARG A 189 20.31 -9.27 -14.75
CA ARG A 189 20.17 -8.02 -13.99
C ARG A 189 18.82 -7.38 -14.27
N LEU A 190 18.37 -7.37 -15.53
CA LEU A 190 17.04 -6.86 -15.90
C LEU A 190 15.93 -7.76 -15.34
N ARG A 191 16.12 -9.07 -15.39
CA ARG A 191 15.17 -10.00 -14.77
C ARG A 191 15.06 -9.80 -13.26
N GLN A 192 16.18 -9.53 -12.58
CA GLN A 192 16.21 -9.19 -11.16
C GLN A 192 15.50 -7.85 -10.89
N LEU A 193 15.79 -6.82 -11.68
CA LEU A 193 15.18 -5.50 -11.55
C LEU A 193 13.65 -5.59 -11.63
N PHE A 194 13.11 -6.16 -12.71
CA PHE A 194 11.67 -6.26 -12.90
C PHE A 194 11.01 -7.32 -12.00
N GLY A 195 11.76 -8.33 -11.55
CA GLY A 195 11.31 -9.26 -10.50
C GLY A 195 11.01 -8.58 -9.16
N ARG A 196 11.71 -7.47 -8.86
CA ARG A 196 11.51 -6.68 -7.64
C ARG A 196 10.08 -6.13 -7.53
N TYR A 197 9.34 -5.98 -8.62
CA TYR A 197 7.95 -5.51 -8.57
C TYR A 197 7.03 -6.39 -7.72
N ALA A 198 7.34 -7.68 -7.54
CA ALA A 198 6.62 -8.53 -6.60
C ALA A 198 6.70 -8.02 -5.15
N THR A 199 7.80 -7.35 -4.76
CA THR A 199 7.98 -6.83 -3.40
C THR A 199 7.08 -5.64 -3.09
N TYR A 200 6.56 -4.93 -4.10
CA TYR A 200 5.56 -3.86 -3.93
C TYR A 200 4.24 -4.40 -3.37
N CYS A 201 3.98 -5.69 -3.59
CA CYS A 201 2.84 -6.41 -3.00
C CYS A 201 3.29 -7.36 -1.87
N GLY A 202 4.50 -7.18 -1.35
CA GLY A 202 5.03 -7.97 -0.25
C GLY A 202 5.26 -9.44 -0.59
N SER A 203 5.62 -9.77 -1.84
CA SER A 203 5.67 -11.14 -2.36
C SER A 203 7.02 -11.50 -2.96
N SER A 204 7.28 -12.80 -3.07
CA SER A 204 8.41 -13.35 -3.81
C SER A 204 8.12 -13.36 -5.31
N PRO A 205 9.01 -12.89 -6.19
CA PRO A 205 8.82 -12.98 -7.64
C PRO A 205 8.77 -14.43 -8.13
N PHE A 206 9.30 -15.37 -7.35
CA PHE A 206 9.33 -16.80 -7.66
C PHE A 206 8.00 -17.50 -7.41
N GLU A 207 7.10 -16.88 -6.65
CA GLU A 207 5.79 -17.42 -6.27
C GLU A 207 4.62 -16.51 -6.68
N ALA A 208 4.88 -15.20 -6.84
CA ALA A 208 3.88 -14.22 -7.25
C ALA A 208 3.45 -14.43 -8.71
N PRO A 209 2.18 -14.20 -9.07
CA PRO A 209 1.69 -14.37 -10.44
C PRO A 209 2.28 -13.31 -11.39
N ALA A 210 2.41 -13.68 -12.66
CA ALA A 210 2.93 -12.81 -13.71
C ALA A 210 2.10 -11.53 -13.90
N THR A 211 0.84 -11.52 -13.48
CA THR A 211 -0.01 -10.33 -13.49
C THR A 211 0.59 -9.14 -12.73
N LEU A 212 1.48 -9.38 -11.74
CA LEU A 212 2.17 -8.29 -11.02
C LEU A 212 3.13 -7.48 -11.92
N MET A 213 3.37 -7.87 -13.17
CA MET A 213 4.05 -7.00 -14.13
C MET A 213 3.30 -5.68 -14.38
N LEU A 214 2.00 -5.61 -14.09
CA LEU A 214 1.21 -4.36 -14.15
C LEU A 214 1.84 -3.21 -13.31
N VAL A 215 2.62 -3.52 -12.26
CA VAL A 215 3.32 -2.52 -11.44
C VAL A 215 4.29 -1.69 -12.30
N ALA A 216 4.90 -2.30 -13.33
CA ALA A 216 5.75 -1.56 -14.28
C ALA A 216 4.96 -0.46 -15.00
N HIS A 217 3.74 -0.76 -15.44
CA HIS A 217 2.88 0.23 -16.08
C HIS A 217 2.45 1.33 -15.09
N VAL A 218 2.08 0.95 -13.87
CA VAL A 218 1.71 1.91 -12.81
C VAL A 218 2.85 2.90 -12.51
N GLU A 219 4.10 2.46 -12.50
CA GLU A 219 5.24 3.38 -12.35
C GLU A 219 5.46 4.26 -13.59
N GLN A 220 5.26 3.71 -14.79
CA GLN A 220 5.41 4.45 -16.05
C GLN A 220 4.36 5.54 -16.24
N GLU A 221 3.14 5.34 -15.71
CA GLU A 221 2.10 6.39 -15.71
C GLU A 221 2.45 7.57 -14.80
N GLY A 222 3.36 7.38 -13.85
CA GLY A 222 3.95 8.42 -13.03
C GLY A 222 4.24 7.98 -11.61
N VAL A 223 5.43 8.34 -11.17
CA VAL A 223 5.84 8.40 -9.77
C VAL A 223 5.88 9.86 -9.37
N TRP A 224 5.14 10.20 -8.32
CA TRP A 224 4.98 11.58 -7.87
C TRP A 224 5.73 11.81 -6.57
N LEU A 225 6.52 12.86 -6.54
CA LEU A 225 7.14 13.40 -5.34
C LEU A 225 6.13 14.31 -4.65
N VAL A 226 5.99 14.14 -3.34
CA VAL A 226 5.04 14.90 -2.53
C VAL A 226 5.80 15.96 -1.76
N GLU A 227 5.40 17.23 -1.91
CA GLU A 227 5.96 18.30 -1.10
C GLU A 227 5.63 18.07 0.39
N GLY A 228 6.63 18.17 1.25
CA GLY A 228 6.50 17.83 2.67
C GLY A 228 6.53 16.32 2.97
N GLY A 229 6.73 15.46 1.95
CA GLY A 229 6.85 14.01 2.07
C GLY A 229 5.50 13.29 2.01
N MET A 230 5.56 11.96 2.02
CA MET A 230 4.36 11.12 1.88
C MET A 230 3.34 11.30 3.01
N HIS A 231 3.80 11.61 4.23
CA HIS A 231 2.90 11.87 5.35
C HIS A 231 2.03 13.12 5.13
N ALA A 232 2.45 14.08 4.29
CA ALA A 232 1.64 15.24 3.94
C ALA A 232 0.32 14.84 3.26
N LEU A 233 0.31 13.76 2.45
CA LEU A 233 -0.92 13.23 1.86
C LEU A 233 -1.92 12.76 2.93
N ALA A 234 -1.45 12.12 4.00
CA ALA A 234 -2.34 11.70 5.09
C ALA A 234 -2.97 12.91 5.81
N ARG A 235 -2.17 13.95 6.07
CA ARG A 235 -2.67 15.22 6.66
C ARG A 235 -3.65 15.95 5.74
N THR A 236 -3.40 15.91 4.44
CA THR A 236 -4.31 16.51 3.44
C THR A 236 -5.66 15.80 3.44
N LEU A 237 -5.68 14.47 3.49
CA LEU A 237 -6.91 13.68 3.59
C LEU A 237 -7.65 13.94 4.90
N GLU A 238 -6.93 14.01 6.03
CA GLU A 238 -7.50 14.37 7.33
C GLU A 238 -8.16 15.75 7.29
N ALA A 239 -7.43 16.76 6.76
CA ALA A 239 -7.95 18.11 6.64
C ALA A 239 -9.20 18.17 5.75
N CYS A 240 -9.23 17.44 4.64
CA CYS A 240 -10.41 17.30 3.79
C CYS A 240 -11.58 16.66 4.55
N ALA A 241 -11.36 15.54 5.25
CA ALA A 241 -12.40 14.88 6.03
C ALA A 241 -12.99 15.79 7.12
N LYS A 242 -12.15 16.57 7.83
CA LYS A 242 -12.58 17.57 8.80
C LYS A 242 -13.43 18.67 8.18
N ARG A 243 -13.04 19.19 7.01
CA ARG A 243 -13.86 20.18 6.28
C ARG A 243 -15.23 19.62 5.88
N LYS A 244 -15.33 18.32 5.64
CA LYS A 244 -16.61 17.62 5.35
C LYS A 244 -17.40 17.26 6.61
N GLY A 245 -16.88 17.54 7.82
CA GLY A 245 -17.58 17.34 9.10
C GLY A 245 -17.16 16.09 9.88
N ALA A 246 -16.12 15.37 9.47
CA ALA A 246 -15.62 14.25 10.24
C ALA A 246 -14.86 14.72 11.50
N ALA A 247 -15.12 14.06 12.63
CA ALA A 247 -14.40 14.23 13.89
C ALA A 247 -13.23 13.26 13.98
N PHE A 248 -12.15 13.65 14.66
CA PHE A 248 -10.96 12.83 14.88
C PHE A 248 -10.58 12.80 16.35
N ARG A 249 -10.37 11.58 16.88
CA ARG A 249 -9.85 11.38 18.24
C ARG A 249 -8.57 10.54 18.16
N TYR A 250 -7.46 11.17 18.47
CA TYR A 250 -6.14 10.54 18.58
C TYR A 250 -5.91 9.99 20.00
N GLY A 251 -4.96 9.07 20.16
CA GLY A 251 -4.74 8.38 21.42
C GLY A 251 -5.90 7.46 21.83
N SER A 252 -6.81 7.14 20.90
CA SER A 252 -8.02 6.37 21.12
C SER A 252 -7.86 4.94 20.63
N ASP A 253 -7.40 4.06 21.52
CA ASP A 253 -7.15 2.64 21.22
C ASP A 253 -8.48 1.85 21.37
N VAL A 254 -9.03 1.40 20.24
CA VAL A 254 -10.23 0.56 20.22
C VAL A 254 -9.85 -0.87 20.60
N ARG A 255 -10.48 -1.41 21.64
CA ARG A 255 -10.27 -2.76 22.16
C ARG A 255 -11.32 -3.76 21.72
N GLU A 256 -12.54 -3.29 21.49
CA GLU A 256 -13.64 -4.17 21.12
C GLU A 256 -14.58 -3.49 20.13
N ILE A 257 -15.07 -4.27 19.17
CA ILE A 257 -16.20 -3.93 18.32
C ILE A 257 -17.42 -4.62 18.92
N LEU A 258 -18.41 -3.82 19.31
CA LEU A 258 -19.63 -4.31 19.93
C LEU A 258 -20.52 -5.00 18.89
N VAL A 259 -20.92 -6.23 19.17
CA VAL A 259 -21.86 -7.00 18.35
C VAL A 259 -23.06 -7.37 19.21
N GLU A 260 -24.21 -6.83 18.86
CA GLU A 260 -25.50 -7.12 19.52
C GLU A 260 -26.52 -7.53 18.46
N HIS A 261 -27.29 -8.57 18.75
CA HIS A 261 -28.28 -9.11 17.80
C HIS A 261 -27.69 -9.40 16.43
N SER A 262 -26.47 -9.96 16.41
CA SER A 262 -25.68 -10.32 15.21
C SER A 262 -25.27 -9.14 14.31
N ALA A 263 -25.34 -7.88 14.78
CA ALA A 263 -24.94 -6.70 14.06
C ALA A 263 -23.95 -5.85 14.88
N SER A 264 -23.08 -5.11 14.23
CA SER A 264 -22.20 -4.16 14.94
C SER A 264 -23.02 -2.98 15.48
N ARG A 265 -22.67 -2.51 16.70
CA ARG A 265 -23.39 -1.43 17.39
C ARG A 265 -22.47 -0.33 17.91
N GLY A 266 -21.19 -0.40 17.61
CA GLY A 266 -20.21 0.56 18.08
C GLY A 266 -18.92 -0.11 18.53
N VAL A 267 -18.19 0.58 19.38
CA VAL A 267 -16.88 0.14 19.86
C VAL A 267 -16.67 0.44 21.34
N VAL A 268 -15.71 -0.24 21.97
CA VAL A 268 -15.19 0.06 23.31
C VAL A 268 -13.72 0.42 23.21
N LEU A 269 -13.35 1.55 23.83
CA LEU A 269 -11.97 2.01 23.92
C LEU A 269 -11.22 1.30 25.06
N ALA A 270 -9.89 1.41 25.05
CA ALA A 270 -9.02 0.85 26.10
C ALA A 270 -9.33 1.42 27.51
N ASN A 271 -9.84 2.64 27.60
CA ASN A 271 -10.26 3.29 28.85
C ASN A 271 -11.65 2.86 29.35
N GLY A 272 -12.34 1.96 28.61
CA GLY A 272 -13.70 1.48 28.94
C GLY A 272 -14.82 2.34 28.36
N GLU A 273 -14.53 3.46 27.68
CA GLU A 273 -15.53 4.29 27.03
C GLU A 273 -16.23 3.51 25.91
N ARG A 274 -17.56 3.54 25.92
CA ARG A 274 -18.39 2.92 24.89
C ARG A 274 -18.90 3.99 23.93
N ILE A 275 -18.69 3.77 22.63
CA ILE A 275 -19.11 4.66 21.55
C ILE A 275 -20.10 3.88 20.67
N GLU A 276 -21.35 4.30 20.67
CA GLU A 276 -22.40 3.68 19.85
C GLU A 276 -22.31 4.19 18.39
N ALA A 277 -22.56 3.30 17.43
CA ALA A 277 -22.59 3.63 16.01
C ALA A 277 -23.48 2.64 15.23
N ASP A 278 -24.16 3.13 14.19
CA ASP A 278 -24.90 2.29 13.23
C ASP A 278 -23.91 1.52 12.31
N ILE A 279 -22.71 2.08 12.09
CA ILE A 279 -21.70 1.61 11.17
C ILE A 279 -20.34 1.60 11.86
N VAL A 280 -19.61 0.51 11.74
CA VAL A 280 -18.20 0.41 12.13
C VAL A 280 -17.37 0.06 10.90
N LEU A 281 -16.44 0.93 10.53
CA LEU A 281 -15.46 0.66 9.48
C LEU A 281 -14.10 0.38 10.10
N ALA A 282 -13.64 -0.86 10.02
CA ALA A 282 -12.34 -1.26 10.53
C ALA A 282 -11.26 -1.06 9.44
N ASN A 283 -10.45 0.00 9.59
CA ASN A 283 -9.22 0.20 8.81
C ASN A 283 -7.99 -0.34 9.57
N ALA A 284 -8.19 -1.44 10.27
CA ALA A 284 -7.14 -2.25 10.89
C ALA A 284 -6.72 -3.37 9.95
N ASP A 285 -5.57 -4.02 10.23
CA ASP A 285 -5.20 -5.20 9.46
C ASP A 285 -6.21 -6.34 9.72
N VAL A 286 -6.65 -7.00 8.65
CA VAL A 286 -7.63 -8.09 8.73
C VAL A 286 -7.16 -9.25 9.62
N SER A 287 -5.83 -9.44 9.72
CA SER A 287 -5.23 -10.43 10.63
C SER A 287 -5.49 -10.10 12.10
N ALA A 288 -5.54 -8.81 12.46
CA ALA A 288 -5.85 -8.38 13.83
C ALA A 288 -7.31 -8.71 14.19
N ILE A 289 -8.24 -8.53 13.24
CA ILE A 289 -9.65 -8.86 13.42
C ILE A 289 -9.81 -10.38 13.58
N ALA A 290 -9.23 -11.16 12.66
CA ALA A 290 -9.26 -12.62 12.71
C ALA A 290 -8.61 -13.20 13.99
N ALA A 291 -7.60 -12.52 14.54
CA ALA A 291 -6.95 -12.89 15.80
C ALA A 291 -7.72 -12.44 17.06
N GLY A 292 -8.95 -11.88 16.91
CA GLY A 292 -9.79 -11.45 18.02
C GLY A 292 -9.26 -10.23 18.79
N LYS A 293 -8.36 -9.41 18.18
CA LYS A 293 -7.80 -8.21 18.82
C LYS A 293 -8.86 -7.10 19.03
N PHE A 294 -10.00 -7.22 18.39
CA PHE A 294 -11.16 -6.34 18.54
C PHE A 294 -12.38 -7.08 19.14
N GLY A 295 -12.15 -8.11 19.97
CA GLY A 295 -13.17 -8.95 20.55
C GLY A 295 -13.36 -10.28 19.79
N ALA A 296 -13.72 -11.34 20.54
CA ALA A 296 -13.91 -12.67 19.95
C ALA A 296 -15.10 -12.73 18.99
N SER A 297 -16.14 -11.92 19.23
CA SER A 297 -17.36 -11.85 18.42
C SER A 297 -17.13 -11.47 16.97
N VAL A 298 -16.08 -10.67 16.68
CA VAL A 298 -15.76 -10.21 15.34
C VAL A 298 -14.67 -11.03 14.63
N ALA A 299 -14.05 -11.99 15.30
CA ALA A 299 -13.02 -12.83 14.70
C ALA A 299 -13.51 -13.59 13.46
N VAL A 300 -14.82 -13.90 13.40
CA VAL A 300 -15.47 -14.58 12.27
C VAL A 300 -15.69 -13.66 11.04
N ALA A 301 -15.47 -12.34 11.19
CA ALA A 301 -15.67 -11.36 10.11
C ALA A 301 -14.65 -11.51 8.98
N THR A 302 -13.47 -12.04 9.28
CA THR A 302 -12.39 -12.23 8.30
C THR A 302 -11.77 -13.62 8.44
N PRO A 303 -11.30 -14.23 7.33
CA PRO A 303 -10.55 -15.46 7.42
C PRO A 303 -9.18 -15.24 8.10
N PRO A 304 -8.68 -16.21 8.89
CA PRO A 304 -7.35 -16.10 9.48
C PRO A 304 -6.26 -16.17 8.41
N VAL A 305 -5.23 -15.34 8.58
CA VAL A 305 -4.02 -15.37 7.73
C VAL A 305 -2.96 -16.22 8.43
N ALA A 306 -2.67 -17.39 7.88
CA ALA A 306 -1.64 -18.26 8.43
C ALA A 306 -0.25 -17.58 8.36
N PRO A 307 0.66 -17.78 9.35
CA PRO A 307 1.99 -17.17 9.35
C PRO A 307 2.80 -17.42 8.07
N LYS A 308 2.64 -18.60 7.44
CA LYS A 308 3.30 -18.95 6.16
C LYS A 308 2.79 -18.14 4.97
N SER A 309 1.57 -17.58 5.07
CA SER A 309 0.93 -16.79 4.01
C SER A 309 1.10 -15.28 4.21
N ARG A 310 1.78 -14.85 5.27
CA ARG A 310 2.06 -13.43 5.52
C ARG A 310 2.98 -12.87 4.44
N SER A 311 2.76 -11.62 4.08
CA SER A 311 3.63 -10.86 3.19
C SER A 311 4.99 -10.56 3.82
N LEU A 312 5.86 -9.91 3.05
CA LEU A 312 7.12 -9.37 3.57
C LEU A 312 6.86 -8.42 4.75
N SER A 313 7.76 -8.50 5.73
CA SER A 313 8.10 -7.43 6.67
C SER A 313 9.36 -6.72 6.19
N ALA A 314 9.93 -5.87 7.04
CA ALA A 314 11.19 -5.19 6.77
C ALA A 314 12.00 -4.96 8.04
N VAL A 315 13.31 -4.75 7.87
CA VAL A 315 14.13 -3.96 8.78
C VAL A 315 14.39 -2.63 8.08
N THR A 316 14.02 -1.54 8.74
CA THR A 316 14.20 -0.19 8.16
C THR A 316 15.11 0.65 9.04
N PHE A 317 15.91 1.49 8.36
CA PHE A 317 16.79 2.46 9.01
C PHE A 317 16.41 3.84 8.49
N SER A 318 15.89 4.68 9.36
CA SER A 318 15.69 6.11 9.09
C SER A 318 16.93 6.83 9.60
N MET A 319 17.64 7.53 8.73
CA MET A 319 18.94 8.14 9.04
C MET A 319 18.98 9.61 8.64
N LEU A 320 19.71 10.37 9.44
CA LEU A 320 20.35 11.61 8.99
C LEU A 320 21.81 11.27 8.72
N ALA A 321 22.29 11.49 7.51
CA ALA A 321 23.67 11.17 7.12
C ALA A 321 24.21 12.17 6.12
N LYS A 322 25.54 12.44 6.20
CA LYS A 322 26.27 13.03 5.09
C LYS A 322 26.51 11.96 4.05
N THR A 323 26.41 12.32 2.79
CA THR A 323 26.61 11.38 1.67
C THR A 323 27.60 11.97 0.67
N ASP A 324 28.44 11.11 0.09
CA ASP A 324 29.37 11.46 -0.98
C ASP A 324 29.58 10.28 -1.95
N GLY A 325 30.17 10.56 -3.10
CA GLY A 325 30.58 9.58 -4.10
C GLY A 325 29.45 9.12 -5.00
N PHE A 326 28.65 8.13 -4.59
CA PHE A 326 27.56 7.62 -5.43
C PHE A 326 26.47 8.68 -5.64
N PRO A 327 26.11 9.00 -6.91
CA PRO A 327 25.12 10.03 -7.19
C PRO A 327 23.69 9.53 -6.91
N LEU A 328 23.27 9.58 -5.64
CA LEU A 328 21.92 9.20 -5.26
C LEU A 328 20.86 10.00 -6.03
N THR A 329 19.78 9.33 -6.43
CA THR A 329 18.51 9.94 -6.84
C THR A 329 17.50 9.81 -5.71
N ARG A 330 16.24 10.19 -5.91
CA ARG A 330 15.18 10.00 -4.90
C ARG A 330 15.05 8.53 -4.48
N HIS A 331 15.02 7.63 -5.44
CA HIS A 331 14.87 6.19 -5.23
C HIS A 331 16.08 5.44 -5.78
N ASN A 332 16.71 4.63 -4.94
CA ASN A 332 17.90 3.86 -5.30
C ASN A 332 17.73 2.42 -4.84
N VAL A 333 18.29 1.49 -5.62
CA VAL A 333 18.26 0.06 -5.30
C VAL A 333 19.64 -0.53 -5.48
N PHE A 334 20.18 -1.10 -4.42
CA PHE A 334 21.43 -1.85 -4.45
C PHE A 334 21.11 -3.33 -4.38
N PHE A 335 21.37 -4.05 -5.47
CA PHE A 335 20.93 -5.44 -5.58
C PHE A 335 21.86 -6.44 -4.90
N SER A 336 21.24 -7.46 -4.29
CA SER A 336 21.91 -8.67 -3.83
C SER A 336 22.53 -9.46 -4.99
N THR A 337 23.55 -10.26 -4.70
CA THR A 337 24.20 -11.11 -5.71
C THR A 337 23.46 -12.40 -6.01
N ASN A 338 22.62 -12.88 -5.08
CA ASN A 338 21.81 -14.08 -5.25
C ASN A 338 20.36 -13.81 -4.86
N TYR A 339 19.57 -13.38 -5.84
CA TYR A 339 18.22 -12.91 -5.63
C TYR A 339 17.26 -14.00 -5.16
N ARG A 340 17.41 -15.25 -5.63
CA ARG A 340 16.59 -16.37 -5.17
C ARG A 340 16.82 -16.67 -3.69
N ARG A 341 18.10 -16.73 -3.28
CA ARG A 341 18.46 -17.01 -1.90
C ARG A 341 17.86 -16.01 -0.91
N GLU A 342 17.75 -14.75 -1.30
CA GLU A 342 17.10 -13.70 -0.49
C GLU A 342 15.68 -14.12 -0.09
N PHE A 343 14.87 -14.58 -1.05
CA PHE A 343 13.49 -15.01 -0.78
C PHE A 343 13.38 -16.38 -0.11
N ASP A 344 14.30 -17.30 -0.41
CA ASP A 344 14.38 -18.60 0.28
C ASP A 344 14.69 -18.40 1.78
N GLU A 345 15.56 -17.44 2.13
CA GLU A 345 15.85 -17.09 3.50
C GLU A 345 14.65 -16.42 4.21
N ILE A 346 13.92 -15.53 3.53
CA ILE A 346 12.74 -14.84 4.10
C ILE A 346 11.55 -15.79 4.27
N PHE A 347 11.11 -16.41 3.17
CA PHE A 347 9.88 -17.22 3.18
C PHE A 347 10.09 -18.66 3.63
N GLY A 348 11.26 -19.23 3.39
CA GLY A 348 11.63 -20.59 3.81
C GLY A 348 12.22 -20.62 5.20
N ALA A 349 13.42 -20.05 5.36
CA ALA A 349 14.18 -20.13 6.61
C ALA A 349 13.70 -19.15 7.70
N LYS A 350 12.79 -18.23 7.39
CA LYS A 350 12.23 -17.21 8.33
C LYS A 350 13.30 -16.39 9.04
N ARG A 351 14.33 -15.99 8.31
CA ARG A 351 15.42 -15.14 8.81
C ARG A 351 15.65 -13.95 7.89
N ILE A 352 16.31 -12.90 8.42
CA ILE A 352 16.77 -11.78 7.61
C ILE A 352 17.81 -12.31 6.62
N PRO A 353 17.76 -11.92 5.33
CA PRO A 353 18.71 -12.38 4.34
C PRO A 353 20.15 -12.02 4.71
N THR A 354 21.07 -12.97 4.46
CA THR A 354 22.50 -12.75 4.69
C THR A 354 23.14 -11.79 3.68
N ASN A 355 22.52 -11.65 2.50
CA ASN A 355 22.93 -10.71 1.45
C ASN A 355 21.67 -10.11 0.81
N PRO A 356 21.00 -9.16 1.50
CA PRO A 356 19.76 -8.57 1.01
C PRO A 356 19.97 -7.55 -0.09
N THR A 357 18.95 -7.37 -0.92
CA THR A 357 18.76 -6.16 -1.70
C THR A 357 18.40 -5.02 -0.76
N ILE A 358 19.00 -3.84 -0.97
CA ILE A 358 18.76 -2.63 -0.18
C ILE A 358 18.04 -1.61 -1.05
N TYR A 359 16.89 -1.13 -0.58
CA TYR A 359 16.23 0.05 -1.14
C TYR A 359 16.60 1.28 -0.31
N VAL A 360 16.88 2.41 -0.99
CA VAL A 360 17.20 3.69 -0.36
C VAL A 360 16.33 4.79 -0.94
N CYS A 361 15.60 5.50 -0.09
CA CYS A 361 14.94 6.75 -0.43
C CYS A 361 15.75 7.92 0.14
N ALA A 362 16.36 8.72 -0.74
CA ALA A 362 17.03 9.96 -0.38
C ALA A 362 16.01 11.11 -0.47
N GLN A 363 15.39 11.42 0.68
CA GLN A 363 14.19 12.26 0.74
C GLN A 363 14.44 13.74 0.41
N ASP A 364 15.70 14.15 0.35
CA ASP A 364 16.10 15.51 0.03
C ASP A 364 16.52 15.68 -1.44
N ARG A 365 16.39 14.63 -2.27
CA ARG A 365 16.80 14.63 -3.68
C ARG A 365 15.62 14.51 -4.63
N GLY A 366 15.83 14.96 -5.87
CA GLY A 366 14.94 14.73 -7.00
C GLY A 366 13.80 15.73 -7.16
N ALA A 367 13.59 16.66 -6.24
CA ALA A 367 12.53 17.67 -6.33
C ALA A 367 13.10 19.07 -6.60
N VAL A 368 12.48 19.81 -7.52
CA VAL A 368 12.92 21.16 -7.92
C VAL A 368 12.79 22.16 -6.76
N TRP A 369 11.72 22.06 -5.94
CA TRP A 369 11.53 22.95 -4.78
C TRP A 369 12.62 22.87 -3.71
N ARG A 370 13.53 21.87 -3.79
CA ARG A 370 14.66 21.74 -2.87
C ARG A 370 15.99 22.23 -3.43
N GLN A 371 16.09 22.42 -4.74
CA GLN A 371 17.36 22.84 -5.37
C GLN A 371 17.72 24.31 -5.05
N SER A 372 16.81 25.10 -4.50
CA SER A 372 17.00 26.54 -4.31
C SER A 372 17.61 26.97 -2.99
N ASN A 373 17.80 26.09 -1.98
CA ASN A 373 18.11 26.57 -0.62
C ASN A 373 19.26 25.90 0.14
N ASP A 374 19.93 24.84 -0.33
CA ASP A 374 20.95 24.19 0.49
C ASP A 374 22.25 23.86 -0.26
N ASN A 375 23.14 24.84 -0.32
CA ASN A 375 24.60 24.61 -0.53
C ASN A 375 25.32 24.27 0.80
N ALA A 376 24.60 24.02 1.89
CA ALA A 376 25.19 23.65 3.17
C ALA A 376 25.28 22.13 3.28
N VAL A 377 26.39 21.65 3.80
CA VAL A 377 26.69 20.24 4.16
C VAL A 377 25.78 19.77 5.30
N SER A 378 24.48 19.81 5.11
CA SER A 378 23.48 19.34 6.07
C SER A 378 23.29 17.84 5.89
N PRO A 379 23.21 17.02 6.96
CA PRO A 379 22.91 15.60 6.80
C PRO A 379 21.61 15.41 6.03
N GLU A 380 21.61 14.53 5.03
CA GLU A 380 20.42 14.20 4.25
C GLU A 380 19.51 13.23 5.01
N ARG A 381 18.19 13.29 4.74
CA ARG A 381 17.21 12.35 5.25
C ARG A 381 17.17 11.13 4.35
N LEU A 382 17.63 10.00 4.88
CA LEU A 382 17.68 8.73 4.17
C LEU A 382 16.78 7.70 4.85
N PHE A 383 16.08 6.94 4.03
CA PHE A 383 15.31 5.79 4.50
C PHE A 383 15.78 4.54 3.78
N PHE A 384 16.35 3.61 4.53
CA PHE A 384 16.79 2.30 4.04
C PHE A 384 15.79 1.24 4.39
N LEU A 385 15.56 0.29 3.47
CA LEU A 385 14.71 -0.85 3.67
C LEU A 385 15.40 -2.13 3.20
N ILE A 386 15.42 -3.13 4.09
CA ILE A 386 15.77 -4.51 3.83
C ILE A 386 14.53 -5.36 4.05
N ASN A 387 14.16 -6.21 3.09
CA ASN A 387 13.06 -7.15 3.28
C ASN A 387 13.36 -8.17 4.36
N ALA A 388 12.37 -8.46 5.19
CA ALA A 388 12.49 -9.38 6.32
C ALA A 388 11.24 -10.29 6.44
N PRO A 389 11.34 -11.43 7.16
CA PRO A 389 10.19 -12.29 7.41
C PRO A 389 9.22 -11.66 8.42
N ALA A 390 7.92 -11.88 8.23
CA ALA A 390 6.86 -11.39 9.11
C ALA A 390 6.65 -12.34 10.31
N VAL A 391 7.62 -12.39 11.21
CA VAL A 391 7.66 -13.28 12.40
C VAL A 391 7.87 -12.52 13.71
N GLY A 392 7.59 -11.21 13.74
CA GLY A 392 7.79 -10.35 14.91
C GLY A 392 6.88 -10.65 16.11
N ASP A 393 5.87 -11.50 15.93
CA ASP A 393 5.04 -12.08 17.00
C ASP A 393 5.54 -13.45 17.50
N MET A 394 6.52 -14.04 16.81
CA MET A 394 7.02 -15.39 17.08
C MET A 394 8.46 -15.38 17.61
N ARG A 395 9.24 -14.35 17.25
CA ARG A 395 10.63 -14.19 17.71
C ARG A 395 11.03 -12.72 17.78
N THR A 396 11.99 -12.44 18.63
CA THR A 396 12.71 -11.16 18.69
C THR A 396 13.96 -11.24 17.82
N PHE A 397 14.24 -10.19 17.09
CA PHE A 397 15.49 -10.03 16.34
C PHE A 397 16.55 -9.44 17.28
N GLY A 398 17.63 -10.17 17.50
CA GLY A 398 18.70 -9.78 18.43
C GLY A 398 19.54 -8.61 17.88
N THR A 399 20.23 -7.92 18.80
CA THR A 399 21.10 -6.77 18.47
C THR A 399 22.13 -7.12 17.40
N GLU A 400 22.81 -8.25 17.54
CA GLU A 400 23.80 -8.71 16.54
C GLU A 400 23.22 -8.93 15.14
N GLU A 401 21.97 -9.38 15.05
CA GLU A 401 21.30 -9.60 13.76
C GLU A 401 20.99 -8.27 13.07
N ILE A 402 20.60 -7.27 13.85
CA ILE A 402 20.34 -5.91 13.37
C ILE A 402 21.63 -5.17 13.03
N GLU A 403 22.67 -5.34 13.83
CA GLU A 403 24.01 -4.79 13.53
C GLU A 403 24.56 -5.37 12.22
N ARG A 404 24.43 -6.66 11.97
CA ARG A 404 24.80 -7.25 10.68
C ARG A 404 24.03 -6.61 9.50
N CYS A 405 22.76 -6.25 9.69
CA CYS A 405 22.01 -5.52 8.65
C CYS A 405 22.60 -4.14 8.40
N ARG A 406 22.95 -3.40 9.47
CA ARG A 406 23.60 -2.10 9.38
C ARG A 406 24.95 -2.20 8.66
N ASP A 407 25.78 -3.15 9.08
CA ASP A 407 27.11 -3.36 8.50
C ASP A 407 27.01 -3.76 7.03
N HIS A 408 25.99 -4.54 6.66
CA HIS A 408 25.72 -4.87 5.25
C HIS A 408 25.30 -3.64 4.44
N ILE A 409 24.48 -2.74 5.02
CA ILE A 409 24.14 -1.45 4.37
C ILE A 409 25.41 -0.66 4.09
N LEU A 410 26.27 -0.50 5.08
CA LEU A 410 27.51 0.27 4.95
C LEU A 410 28.48 -0.36 3.92
N ASP A 411 28.69 -1.68 4.01
CA ASP A 411 29.56 -2.42 3.08
C ASP A 411 29.05 -2.35 1.62
N LEU A 412 27.76 -2.61 1.40
CA LEU A 412 27.20 -2.56 0.05
C LEU A 412 27.18 -1.15 -0.52
N SER A 413 26.89 -0.15 0.31
CA SER A 413 26.96 1.27 -0.06
C SER A 413 28.38 1.66 -0.47
N GLN A 414 29.37 1.32 0.35
CA GLN A 414 30.77 1.62 0.08
C GLN A 414 31.26 0.94 -1.21
N ARG A 415 30.90 -0.33 -1.44
CA ARG A 415 31.24 -1.06 -2.68
C ARG A 415 30.59 -0.45 -3.93
N ALA A 416 29.42 0.18 -3.77
CA ALA A 416 28.78 0.93 -4.85
C ALA A 416 29.36 2.35 -5.04
N GLY A 417 30.28 2.76 -4.17
CA GLY A 417 30.90 4.09 -4.17
C GLY A 417 30.13 5.14 -3.35
N LEU A 418 29.15 4.74 -2.55
CA LEU A 418 28.42 5.64 -1.65
C LEU A 418 29.12 5.67 -0.29
N ILE A 419 29.62 6.83 0.08
CA ILE A 419 30.13 7.12 1.42
C ILE A 419 28.96 7.60 2.27
N LEU A 420 28.78 6.98 3.44
CA LEU A 420 27.73 7.32 4.40
C LEU A 420 28.37 7.65 5.74
N GLU A 421 28.06 8.82 6.28
CA GLU A 421 28.43 9.26 7.62
C GLU A 421 27.15 9.54 8.43
N PRO A 422 26.53 8.52 9.06
CA PRO A 422 25.31 8.70 9.85
C PRO A 422 25.55 9.59 11.07
N THR A 423 24.68 10.57 11.30
CA THR A 423 24.69 11.43 12.51
C THR A 423 23.59 11.03 13.48
N ALA A 424 22.45 10.54 12.97
CA ALA A 424 21.35 10.00 13.76
C ALA A 424 20.69 8.83 13.02
N THR A 425 20.24 7.82 13.75
CA THR A 425 19.60 6.62 13.17
C THR A 425 18.50 6.10 14.07
N ALA A 426 17.34 5.83 13.50
CA ALA A 426 16.27 5.05 14.12
C ALA A 426 16.02 3.78 13.32
N ILE A 427 15.87 2.66 14.02
CA ILE A 427 15.67 1.34 13.42
C ILE A 427 14.26 0.88 13.74
N THR A 428 13.60 0.23 12.78
CA THR A 428 12.31 -0.43 13.00
C THR A 428 12.40 -1.85 12.46
N THR A 429 12.10 -2.82 13.31
CA THR A 429 12.19 -4.26 13.04
C THR A 429 10.81 -4.87 12.79
N PRO A 430 10.71 -6.13 12.32
CA PRO A 430 9.43 -6.82 12.23
C PRO A 430 8.66 -6.89 13.56
N GLN A 431 9.35 -6.96 14.68
CA GLN A 431 8.74 -6.92 16.01
C GLN A 431 8.09 -5.56 16.28
N ASP A 432 8.80 -4.48 15.98
CA ASP A 432 8.26 -3.11 16.12
C ASP A 432 7.05 -2.91 15.21
N PHE A 433 7.12 -3.40 13.97
CA PHE A 433 5.97 -3.36 13.06
C PHE A 433 4.78 -4.17 13.58
N ASN A 434 5.01 -5.32 14.24
CA ASN A 434 3.92 -6.04 14.88
C ASN A 434 3.35 -5.28 16.09
N GLY A 435 4.15 -4.54 16.82
CA GLY A 435 3.69 -3.61 17.87
C GLY A 435 2.85 -2.48 17.31
N LEU A 436 3.29 -1.88 16.20
CA LEU A 436 2.57 -0.82 15.47
C LEU A 436 1.28 -1.35 14.79
N PHE A 437 1.27 -2.56 14.27
CA PHE A 437 0.16 -3.20 13.55
C PHE A 437 -0.08 -4.62 14.11
N PRO A 438 -0.78 -4.74 15.26
CA PRO A 438 -0.90 -6.01 15.98
C PRO A 438 -1.53 -7.14 15.17
N GLY A 439 -1.11 -8.38 15.46
CA GLY A 439 -1.63 -9.59 14.83
C GLY A 439 -1.09 -9.87 13.43
N THR A 440 -0.15 -9.04 12.94
CA THR A 440 0.43 -9.18 11.59
C THR A 440 1.75 -9.95 11.56
N GLY A 441 2.39 -10.14 12.72
CA GLY A 441 3.79 -10.60 12.79
C GLY A 441 4.78 -9.61 12.15
N GLY A 442 4.35 -8.36 11.91
CA GLY A 442 5.09 -7.32 11.22
C GLY A 442 4.89 -7.32 9.69
N ALA A 443 3.97 -8.10 9.14
CA ALA A 443 3.63 -8.06 7.71
C ALA A 443 3.13 -6.67 7.30
N LEU A 444 3.76 -6.08 6.28
CA LEU A 444 3.46 -4.72 5.84
C LEU A 444 2.34 -4.65 4.79
N TYR A 445 2.08 -5.77 4.11
CA TYR A 445 1.16 -5.85 2.96
C TYR A 445 0.01 -6.85 3.18
N GLY A 446 -0.22 -7.28 4.44
CA GLY A 446 -1.20 -8.32 4.78
C GLY A 446 -0.77 -9.69 4.28
N GLN A 447 -1.59 -10.37 3.49
CA GLN A 447 -1.27 -11.65 2.88
C GLN A 447 -0.35 -11.47 1.66
N ALA A 448 0.62 -12.37 1.46
CA ALA A 448 1.43 -12.43 0.25
C ALA A 448 0.57 -12.83 -0.96
N SER A 449 0.85 -12.24 -2.11
CA SER A 449 0.19 -12.58 -3.38
C SER A 449 0.93 -13.76 -4.06
N HIS A 450 1.03 -14.90 -3.36
CA HIS A 450 1.63 -16.13 -3.88
C HIS A 450 0.55 -17.00 -4.51
N GLY A 451 0.81 -17.48 -5.74
CA GLY A 451 -0.15 -18.23 -6.54
C GLY A 451 -1.23 -17.35 -7.20
N TRP A 452 -1.89 -17.92 -8.21
CA TRP A 452 -2.83 -17.19 -9.07
C TRP A 452 -4.09 -16.68 -8.36
N ASN A 453 -4.51 -17.36 -7.29
CA ASN A 453 -5.75 -17.05 -6.56
C ASN A 453 -5.57 -16.06 -5.40
N ALA A 454 -4.34 -15.78 -4.99
CA ALA A 454 -4.06 -15.03 -3.75
C ALA A 454 -4.70 -13.62 -3.73
N SER A 455 -4.79 -12.95 -4.87
CA SER A 455 -5.41 -11.63 -4.96
C SER A 455 -6.92 -11.66 -4.73
N PHE A 456 -7.60 -12.78 -5.04
CA PHE A 456 -9.05 -12.95 -4.86
C PHE A 456 -9.44 -13.41 -3.45
N THR A 457 -8.49 -13.83 -2.64
CA THR A 457 -8.74 -14.28 -1.26
C THR A 457 -8.70 -13.15 -0.24
N ARG A 458 -8.34 -11.93 -0.67
CA ARG A 458 -8.40 -10.75 0.22
C ARG A 458 -9.87 -10.42 0.54
N PRO A 459 -10.21 -10.18 1.82
CA PRO A 459 -11.57 -9.81 2.19
C PRO A 459 -11.99 -8.51 1.48
N THR A 460 -13.23 -8.47 1.01
CA THR A 460 -13.87 -7.25 0.48
C THR A 460 -14.38 -6.37 1.63
N ALA A 461 -14.97 -5.23 1.30
CA ALA A 461 -15.45 -4.28 2.30
C ALA A 461 -16.55 -4.86 3.21
N ARG A 462 -17.49 -5.62 2.66
CA ARG A 462 -18.58 -6.22 3.44
C ARG A 462 -18.09 -7.42 4.23
N THR A 463 -18.54 -7.53 5.49
CA THR A 463 -18.30 -8.70 6.34
C THR A 463 -19.59 -9.53 6.52
N LYS A 464 -19.46 -10.66 7.21
CA LYS A 464 -20.61 -11.46 7.63
C LYS A 464 -21.43 -10.83 8.77
N ILE A 465 -20.91 -9.75 9.39
CA ILE A 465 -21.55 -9.04 10.49
C ILE A 465 -22.15 -7.75 9.92
N PRO A 466 -23.48 -7.62 9.86
CA PRO A 466 -24.13 -6.39 9.39
C PRO A 466 -23.64 -5.16 10.15
N GLY A 467 -23.41 -4.05 9.44
CA GLY A 467 -22.88 -2.82 10.01
C GLY A 467 -21.37 -2.79 10.24
N LEU A 468 -20.66 -3.94 10.07
CA LEU A 468 -19.20 -4.00 10.14
C LEU A 468 -18.59 -4.09 8.74
N TYR A 469 -17.71 -3.14 8.41
CA TYR A 469 -17.02 -3.05 7.12
C TYR A 469 -15.51 -3.01 7.31
N LEU A 470 -14.77 -3.34 6.24
CA LEU A 470 -13.31 -3.39 6.19
C LEU A 470 -12.77 -2.39 5.17
N ALA A 471 -11.64 -1.76 5.50
CA ALA A 471 -10.83 -0.99 4.55
C ALA A 471 -9.34 -1.15 4.83
N GLY A 472 -8.50 -0.75 3.86
CA GLY A 472 -7.06 -0.69 4.01
C GLY A 472 -6.29 -1.71 3.18
N GLY A 473 -4.96 -1.70 3.29
CA GLY A 473 -4.07 -2.46 2.41
C GLY A 473 -4.07 -3.99 2.59
N SER A 474 -4.66 -4.52 3.65
CA SER A 474 -4.86 -5.97 3.83
C SER A 474 -6.22 -6.46 3.31
N ALA A 475 -7.16 -5.54 3.05
CA ALA A 475 -8.42 -5.80 2.36
C ALA A 475 -8.27 -5.60 0.83
N HIS A 476 -9.30 -5.98 0.07
CA HIS A 476 -9.38 -5.70 -1.38
C HIS A 476 -9.37 -4.18 -1.65
N PRO A 477 -8.71 -3.71 -2.72
CA PRO A 477 -7.99 -4.44 -3.78
C PRO A 477 -6.58 -4.89 -3.40
N GLY A 478 -6.01 -4.46 -2.29
CA GLY A 478 -4.73 -4.94 -1.79
C GLY A 478 -3.79 -3.85 -1.29
N PRO A 479 -2.49 -4.15 -1.18
CA PRO A 479 -1.50 -3.25 -0.62
C PRO A 479 -1.05 -2.17 -1.60
N GLY A 480 -0.52 -1.08 -1.05
CA GLY A 480 -0.09 0.13 -1.75
C GLY A 480 -0.94 1.32 -1.32
N VAL A 481 -0.36 2.51 -1.32
CA VAL A 481 -1.06 3.74 -0.88
C VAL A 481 -2.34 3.99 -1.70
N PRO A 482 -2.31 3.97 -3.06
CA PRO A 482 -3.52 4.16 -3.85
C PRO A 482 -4.51 2.99 -3.71
N MET A 483 -4.02 1.76 -3.53
CA MET A 483 -4.90 0.60 -3.31
C MET A 483 -5.62 0.68 -1.96
N ALA A 484 -4.94 1.12 -0.91
CA ALA A 484 -5.57 1.34 0.40
C ALA A 484 -6.60 2.48 0.33
N ALA A 485 -6.34 3.55 -0.43
CA ALA A 485 -7.29 4.61 -0.69
C ALA A 485 -8.52 4.06 -1.46
N MET A 486 -8.30 3.29 -2.52
CA MET A 486 -9.38 2.64 -3.27
C MET A 486 -10.20 1.71 -2.37
N SER A 487 -9.56 0.95 -1.47
CA SER A 487 -10.26 0.11 -0.48
C SER A 487 -11.22 0.94 0.39
N GLY A 488 -10.79 2.13 0.84
CA GLY A 488 -11.64 3.07 1.59
C GLY A 488 -12.83 3.56 0.76
N ARG A 489 -12.61 3.92 -0.51
CA ARG A 489 -13.68 4.33 -1.44
C ARG A 489 -14.70 3.22 -1.69
N LEU A 490 -14.22 1.99 -1.93
CA LEU A 490 -15.08 0.82 -2.14
C LEU A 490 -15.89 0.50 -0.88
N ALA A 491 -15.30 0.67 0.30
CA ALA A 491 -16.00 0.49 1.57
C ALA A 491 -17.09 1.56 1.77
N ALA A 492 -16.79 2.83 1.55
CA ALA A 492 -17.76 3.91 1.60
C ALA A 492 -18.92 3.68 0.62
N ALA A 493 -18.63 3.29 -0.62
CA ALA A 493 -19.65 2.96 -1.61
C ALA A 493 -20.55 1.78 -1.17
N SER A 494 -19.97 0.74 -0.54
CA SER A 494 -20.73 -0.39 -0.02
C SER A 494 -21.64 0.02 1.15
N ILE A 495 -21.14 0.84 2.07
CA ILE A 495 -21.93 1.40 3.18
C ILE A 495 -23.12 2.19 2.66
N LEU A 496 -22.90 3.11 1.73
CA LEU A 496 -23.95 3.97 1.18
C LEU A 496 -25.02 3.17 0.42
N GLU A 497 -24.63 2.13 -0.31
CA GLU A 497 -25.58 1.23 -0.97
C GLU A 497 -26.43 0.48 0.04
N ASP A 498 -25.83 -0.06 1.11
CA ASP A 498 -26.55 -0.80 2.14
C ASP A 498 -27.54 0.10 2.90
N LEU A 499 -27.16 1.35 3.19
CA LEU A 499 -28.06 2.34 3.81
C LEU A 499 -29.24 2.70 2.90
N THR A 500 -29.03 2.83 1.58
CA THR A 500 -30.11 3.14 0.64
C THR A 500 -31.04 1.94 0.44
N SER A 501 -30.50 0.73 0.45
CA SER A 501 -31.27 -0.52 0.30
C SER A 501 -32.12 -0.84 1.55
N ALA A 502 -31.65 -0.43 2.73
CA ALA A 502 -32.37 -0.60 3.99
C ALA A 502 -33.53 0.42 4.19
N THR A 503 -33.59 1.48 3.36
CA THR A 503 -34.69 2.46 3.42
C THR A 503 -35.89 1.90 2.64
N PRO A 504 -37.08 1.64 3.29
CA PRO A 504 -38.25 1.16 2.55
C PRO A 504 -38.63 2.17 1.47
N SER A 505 -38.81 1.72 0.23
CA SER A 505 -39.42 2.55 -0.82
C SER A 505 -40.80 3.03 -0.35
N PRO A 506 -41.11 4.34 -0.48
CA PRO A 506 -42.48 4.79 -0.19
C PRO A 506 -43.44 4.00 -1.08
N ARG A 507 -44.39 3.29 -0.46
CA ARG A 507 -45.47 2.62 -1.19
C ARG A 507 -46.17 3.68 -2.02
N VAL A 508 -46.07 3.60 -3.34
CA VAL A 508 -46.92 4.38 -4.23
C VAL A 508 -48.34 3.93 -3.97
N ALA A 509 -49.12 4.80 -3.34
CA ALA A 509 -50.56 4.56 -3.19
C ALA A 509 -51.17 4.55 -4.57
N THR A 510 -51.47 3.37 -5.11
CA THR A 510 -52.33 3.23 -6.25
C THR A 510 -53.71 3.74 -5.84
N SER A 511 -54.11 4.89 -6.40
CA SER A 511 -55.49 5.39 -6.29
C SER A 511 -56.41 4.33 -6.84
N GLY A 512 -57.25 3.77 -5.96
CA GLY A 512 -58.30 2.81 -6.30
C GLY A 512 -59.22 3.41 -7.34
N GLY A 513 -59.33 2.74 -8.49
CA GLY A 513 -60.34 3.07 -9.48
C GLY A 513 -61.74 2.91 -8.87
N MET A 514 -62.55 3.96 -8.98
CA MET A 514 -63.98 3.91 -8.72
C MET A 514 -64.60 3.03 -9.80
N SER A 515 -65.19 1.91 -9.39
CA SER A 515 -66.13 1.17 -10.19
C SER A 515 -67.49 1.93 -10.15
N MET A 516 -67.95 2.40 -11.29
CA MET A 516 -69.35 2.76 -11.46
C MET A 516 -70.14 1.53 -11.93
N ALA A 517 -71.29 1.40 -11.35
CA ALA A 517 -72.30 0.40 -11.60
C ALA A 517 -72.81 0.42 -13.03
#